data_b8144e437b408d3fb54a5a8824cc3a99
#
_entry.id   b8144e437b408d3fb54a5a8824cc3a99
#
_cell.length_a   1.000
_cell.length_b   1.000
_cell.length_c   1.000
_cell.angle_alpha   90.00
_cell.angle_beta   90.00
_cell.angle_gamma   90.00
#
_symmetry.space_group_name_H-M   'P 1'
#
loop_
_entity.id
_entity.type
_entity.pdbx_description
1 polymer ?
#
loop_
_entity_poly.entity_id
_entity_poly.type
_entity_poly.pdbx_seq_one_letter_code
_entity_poly.pdbx_strand_id
1 'polypeptide(L)'
;MIIDSHLHMFPPMGGASGHRSRKEHMQFVQREISLHHLPVLRATDSEEVHLEQSLLDGNGYAVDNLTDVSFRGEEFGRLTWTHQGTDYYKQFLPPHATDLSAPVDLMVAQMNHAGIDKAVLHTGHTYGRLNKFLSSAVQKFSDRLWAMALVDEWKAHEQSQIDELDHAIDGLGLSGLWFDTRNIYFKGGPYGIDHPANTPFFNHVRDRNIPIYWNCPSPEPTRESYMETLLTLGRWLDRYPE
;
A
#
# COMPACT_ATOMS: atom_id res chain seq x y z
N MET A 1 22.70 12.91 11.95
CA MET A 1 21.61 11.89 11.94
C MET A 1 20.83 12.07 10.64
N ILE A 2 20.74 11.01 9.86
CA ILE A 2 19.97 10.96 8.60
C ILE A 2 18.80 10.02 8.82
N ILE A 3 17.58 10.48 8.52
CA ILE A 3 16.36 9.70 8.68
C ILE A 3 15.72 9.51 7.31
N ASP A 4 15.50 8.26 6.92
CA ASP A 4 14.64 7.92 5.80
C ASP A 4 13.18 7.91 6.29
N SER A 5 12.39 8.84 5.78
CA SER A 5 10.99 8.98 6.20
C SER A 5 10.03 8.06 5.45
N HIS A 6 10.50 7.27 4.47
CA HIS A 6 9.64 6.44 3.63
C HIS A 6 10.36 5.16 3.18
N LEU A 7 10.39 4.15 4.03
CA LEU A 7 11.01 2.87 3.72
C LEU A 7 9.97 1.75 3.75
N HIS A 8 10.03 0.84 2.77
CA HIS A 8 9.21 -0.36 2.73
C HIS A 8 10.02 -1.60 3.11
N MET A 9 9.47 -2.39 4.04
CA MET A 9 9.96 -3.74 4.36
C MET A 9 8.77 -4.70 4.31
N PHE A 10 8.92 -5.83 3.62
CA PHE A 10 7.81 -6.76 3.42
C PHE A 10 8.31 -8.18 3.15
N PRO A 11 7.51 -9.21 3.51
CA PRO A 11 7.78 -10.60 3.18
C PRO A 11 7.50 -10.85 1.68
N PRO A 12 7.77 -12.06 1.16
CA PRO A 12 7.47 -12.41 -0.24
C PRO A 12 6.03 -12.09 -0.63
N MET A 13 5.84 -11.27 -1.67
CA MET A 13 4.53 -10.79 -2.13
C MET A 13 3.71 -11.86 -2.85
N GLY A 14 4.28 -12.99 -3.25
CA GLY A 14 3.57 -14.07 -3.95
C GLY A 14 2.56 -14.84 -3.11
N GLY A 15 2.47 -14.58 -1.81
CA GLY A 15 1.57 -15.23 -0.84
C GLY A 15 0.38 -14.37 -0.42
N ALA A 16 -0.24 -14.77 0.70
CA ALA A 16 -1.36 -14.03 1.30
C ALA A 16 -0.92 -12.73 2.00
N SER A 17 0.32 -12.64 2.47
CA SER A 17 0.93 -11.45 3.11
C SER A 17 -0.01 -10.78 4.14
N GLY A 18 -0.61 -11.57 5.04
CA GLY A 18 -1.55 -11.09 6.05
C GLY A 18 -3.00 -10.84 5.58
N HIS A 19 -3.29 -10.91 4.29
CA HIS A 19 -4.67 -10.94 3.78
C HIS A 19 -5.32 -12.32 4.01
N ARG A 20 -6.64 -12.42 3.82
CA ARG A 20 -7.39 -13.68 4.01
C ARG A 20 -6.96 -14.79 3.05
N SER A 21 -6.46 -14.39 1.87
CA SER A 21 -6.00 -15.30 0.84
C SER A 21 -4.99 -14.65 -0.10
N ARG A 22 -4.23 -15.48 -0.82
CA ARG A 22 -3.39 -15.02 -1.93
C ARG A 22 -4.19 -14.24 -2.99
N LYS A 23 -5.41 -14.69 -3.30
CA LYS A 23 -6.28 -14.03 -4.28
C LYS A 23 -6.60 -12.59 -3.84
N GLU A 24 -6.99 -12.40 -2.58
CA GLU A 24 -7.29 -11.07 -2.05
C GLU A 24 -6.05 -10.17 -2.10
N HIS A 25 -4.87 -10.66 -1.70
CA HIS A 25 -3.63 -9.90 -1.82
C HIS A 25 -3.33 -9.51 -3.27
N MET A 26 -3.39 -10.46 -4.19
CA MET A 26 -3.10 -10.20 -5.61
C MET A 26 -4.07 -9.20 -6.26
N GLN A 27 -5.29 -9.02 -5.75
CA GLN A 27 -6.20 -7.97 -6.21
C GLN A 27 -5.65 -6.57 -5.89
N PHE A 28 -5.09 -6.35 -4.70
CA PHE A 28 -4.41 -5.09 -4.37
C PHE A 28 -3.18 -4.87 -5.24
N VAL A 29 -2.37 -5.91 -5.43
CA VAL A 29 -1.17 -5.82 -6.26
C VAL A 29 -1.53 -5.54 -7.72
N GLN A 30 -2.51 -6.25 -8.30
CA GLN A 30 -2.96 -6.04 -9.68
C GLN A 30 -3.46 -4.61 -9.89
N ARG A 31 -4.28 -4.09 -8.96
CA ARG A 31 -4.76 -2.72 -9.01
C ARG A 31 -3.61 -1.72 -9.00
N GLU A 32 -2.65 -1.87 -8.10
CA GLU A 32 -1.51 -0.98 -8.01
C GLU A 32 -0.67 -1.00 -9.29
N ILE A 33 -0.41 -2.20 -9.81
CA ILE A 33 0.37 -2.39 -11.04
C ILE A 33 -0.34 -1.83 -12.27
N SER A 34 -1.66 -1.83 -12.30
CA SER A 34 -2.42 -1.20 -13.39
C SER A 34 -2.18 0.30 -13.50
N LEU A 35 -1.85 0.95 -12.35
CA LEU A 35 -1.55 2.39 -12.26
C LEU A 35 -0.08 2.73 -12.47
N HIS A 36 0.79 1.74 -12.35
CA HIS A 36 2.21 1.98 -12.33
C HIS A 36 2.76 2.30 -13.73
N HIS A 37 3.64 3.30 -13.84
CA HIS A 37 4.23 3.76 -15.11
C HIS A 37 5.25 2.80 -15.73
N LEU A 38 5.59 1.69 -15.06
CA LEU A 38 6.51 0.72 -15.59
C LEU A 38 6.02 0.17 -16.93
N PRO A 39 6.93 -0.03 -17.91
CA PRO A 39 6.57 -0.62 -19.19
C PRO A 39 6.02 -2.03 -19.02
N VAL A 40 5.07 -2.38 -19.88
CA VAL A 40 4.60 -3.75 -20.03
C VAL A 40 5.55 -4.47 -20.98
N LEU A 41 6.12 -5.57 -20.52
CA LEU A 41 7.05 -6.38 -21.29
C LEU A 41 6.43 -7.74 -21.60
N ARG A 42 6.63 -8.24 -22.83
CA ARG A 42 6.23 -9.60 -23.22
C ARG A 42 7.21 -10.60 -22.59
N ALA A 43 6.69 -11.68 -21.97
CA ALA A 43 7.52 -12.61 -21.21
C ALA A 43 8.51 -13.41 -22.08
N THR A 44 8.21 -13.64 -23.36
CA THR A 44 9.03 -14.45 -24.27
C THR A 44 10.30 -13.78 -24.74
N ASP A 45 10.31 -12.47 -24.91
CA ASP A 45 11.39 -11.71 -25.54
C ASP A 45 11.74 -10.41 -24.82
N SER A 46 10.96 -10.05 -23.79
CA SER A 46 11.06 -8.78 -23.05
C SER A 46 10.86 -7.54 -23.94
N GLU A 47 10.16 -7.68 -25.06
CA GLU A 47 9.80 -6.55 -25.90
C GLU A 47 8.69 -5.72 -25.21
N GLU A 48 8.85 -4.39 -25.22
CA GLU A 48 7.84 -3.47 -24.69
C GLU A 48 6.61 -3.44 -25.58
N VAL A 49 5.44 -3.52 -24.95
CA VAL A 49 4.14 -3.53 -25.63
C VAL A 49 3.19 -2.56 -24.99
N HIS A 50 2.28 -1.98 -25.77
CA HIS A 50 1.20 -1.13 -25.28
C HIS A 50 -0.04 -1.97 -24.99
N LEU A 51 -0.25 -2.31 -23.70
CA LEU A 51 -1.42 -3.04 -23.20
C LEU A 51 -2.07 -2.24 -22.07
N GLU A 52 -2.60 -1.09 -22.42
CA GLU A 52 -3.02 -0.05 -21.45
C GLU A 52 -4.18 -0.48 -20.53
N GLN A 53 -4.98 -1.47 -20.89
CA GLN A 53 -6.18 -1.85 -20.13
C GLN A 53 -6.32 -3.35 -19.88
N SER A 54 -5.25 -4.14 -20.00
CA SER A 54 -5.37 -5.59 -19.80
C SER A 54 -5.60 -6.00 -18.34
N LEU A 55 -5.30 -5.14 -17.39
CA LEU A 55 -5.42 -5.41 -15.95
C LEU A 55 -6.73 -4.90 -15.33
N LEU A 56 -7.40 -3.96 -16.00
CA LEU A 56 -8.65 -3.35 -15.54
C LEU A 56 -9.71 -3.44 -16.64
N ASP A 57 -10.95 -3.66 -16.25
CA ASP A 57 -12.13 -3.58 -17.11
C ASP A 57 -12.91 -2.30 -16.76
N GLY A 58 -12.92 -1.34 -17.69
CA GLY A 58 -13.62 -0.08 -17.52
C GLY A 58 -12.85 0.99 -16.74
N ASN A 59 -13.57 1.99 -16.25
CA ASN A 59 -13.03 3.14 -15.53
C ASN A 59 -13.16 2.95 -14.03
N GLY A 60 -12.09 3.26 -13.32
CA GLY A 60 -12.04 3.26 -11.86
C GLY A 60 -11.31 2.05 -11.27
N TYR A 61 -10.93 2.19 -9.99
CA TYR A 61 -9.98 1.32 -9.31
C TYR A 61 -10.61 0.41 -8.26
N ALA A 62 -11.92 0.20 -8.33
CA ALA A 62 -12.59 -0.76 -7.47
C ALA A 62 -12.15 -2.20 -7.81
N VAL A 63 -12.17 -3.07 -6.82
CA VAL A 63 -11.81 -4.49 -7.00
C VAL A 63 -12.67 -5.19 -8.07
N ASP A 64 -13.89 -4.74 -8.25
CA ASP A 64 -14.83 -5.31 -9.23
C ASP A 64 -14.46 -4.97 -10.68
N ASN A 65 -13.57 -4.01 -10.89
CA ASN A 65 -13.06 -3.63 -12.21
C ASN A 65 -11.76 -4.37 -12.59
N LEU A 66 -11.27 -5.28 -11.75
CA LEU A 66 -10.08 -6.06 -12.07
C LEU A 66 -10.41 -7.18 -13.08
N THR A 67 -9.65 -7.22 -14.16
CA THR A 67 -9.77 -8.29 -15.16
C THR A 67 -9.21 -9.60 -14.61
N ASP A 68 -9.88 -10.72 -14.87
CA ASP A 68 -9.36 -12.05 -14.54
C ASP A 68 -8.31 -12.48 -15.57
N VAL A 69 -7.04 -12.23 -15.26
CA VAL A 69 -5.88 -12.42 -16.15
C VAL A 69 -4.82 -13.34 -15.53
N SER A 70 -5.18 -14.17 -14.58
CA SER A 70 -4.22 -15.02 -13.85
C SER A 70 -3.02 -14.23 -13.29
N PHE A 71 -3.31 -13.06 -12.69
CA PHE A 71 -2.29 -12.17 -12.15
C PHE A 71 -1.53 -12.82 -11.01
N ARG A 72 -0.19 -12.72 -11.04
CA ARG A 72 0.69 -13.41 -10.09
C ARG A 72 2.04 -12.72 -9.91
N GLY A 73 2.62 -12.92 -8.72
CA GLY A 73 4.04 -12.63 -8.49
C GLY A 73 4.91 -13.78 -9.00
N GLU A 74 6.01 -13.45 -9.65
CA GLU A 74 7.03 -14.39 -10.13
C GLU A 74 8.42 -14.01 -9.63
N GLU A 75 9.39 -14.88 -9.85
CA GLU A 75 10.79 -14.65 -9.49
C GLU A 75 11.37 -13.40 -10.16
N PHE A 76 12.49 -12.92 -9.61
CA PHE A 76 13.26 -11.80 -10.14
C PHE A 76 12.52 -10.46 -10.18
N GLY A 77 11.62 -10.24 -9.22
CA GLY A 77 10.93 -8.95 -9.07
C GLY A 77 9.80 -8.70 -10.06
N ARG A 78 9.28 -9.74 -10.72
CA ARG A 78 8.27 -9.63 -11.76
C ARG A 78 6.86 -9.80 -11.23
N LEU A 79 5.94 -8.99 -11.74
CA LEU A 79 4.50 -9.16 -11.60
C LEU A 79 3.92 -9.47 -12.97
N THR A 80 3.38 -10.68 -13.13
CA THR A 80 3.04 -11.29 -14.43
C THR A 80 1.54 -11.55 -14.55
N TRP A 81 1.02 -11.45 -15.75
CA TRP A 81 -0.36 -11.83 -16.08
C TRP A 81 -0.46 -12.43 -17.48
N THR A 82 -1.56 -13.15 -17.75
CA THR A 82 -1.83 -13.74 -19.04
C THR A 82 -2.94 -12.95 -19.75
N HIS A 83 -2.68 -12.46 -20.95
CA HIS A 83 -3.67 -11.81 -21.80
C HIS A 83 -3.68 -12.46 -23.18
N GLN A 84 -4.84 -12.94 -23.63
CA GLN A 84 -5.02 -13.65 -24.92
C GLN A 84 -4.00 -14.76 -25.15
N GLY A 85 -3.71 -15.56 -24.11
CA GLY A 85 -2.80 -16.70 -24.19
C GLY A 85 -1.30 -16.35 -24.18
N THR A 86 -0.95 -15.10 -24.03
CA THR A 86 0.45 -14.61 -23.91
C THR A 86 0.69 -14.03 -22.53
N ASP A 87 1.85 -14.34 -21.96
CA ASP A 87 2.29 -13.79 -20.68
C ASP A 87 3.00 -12.45 -20.86
N TYR A 88 2.63 -11.50 -20.00
CA TYR A 88 3.21 -10.18 -19.89
C TYR A 88 3.61 -9.89 -18.45
N TYR A 89 4.58 -9.00 -18.25
CA TYR A 89 4.99 -8.62 -16.91
C TYR A 89 5.39 -7.14 -16.82
N LYS A 90 5.39 -6.63 -15.60
CA LYS A 90 6.11 -5.41 -15.21
C LYS A 90 7.23 -5.78 -14.25
N GLN A 91 8.41 -5.19 -14.44
CA GLN A 91 9.54 -5.34 -13.52
C GLN A 91 9.31 -4.43 -12.30
N PHE A 92 8.59 -4.94 -11.30
CA PHE A 92 8.17 -4.14 -10.13
C PHE A 92 9.30 -3.93 -9.12
N LEU A 93 10.06 -4.97 -8.85
CA LEU A 93 11.25 -4.90 -7.99
C LEU A 93 12.52 -5.19 -8.81
N PRO A 94 13.68 -4.74 -8.33
CA PRO A 94 14.95 -5.11 -8.96
C PRO A 94 15.12 -6.64 -9.08
N PRO A 95 15.76 -7.17 -10.14
CA PRO A 95 15.87 -8.62 -10.36
C PRO A 95 16.56 -9.40 -9.24
N HIS A 96 17.35 -8.75 -8.38
CA HIS A 96 17.93 -9.41 -7.22
C HIS A 96 16.92 -9.71 -6.09
N ALA A 97 15.75 -9.08 -6.11
CA ALA A 97 14.63 -9.43 -5.25
C ALA A 97 13.93 -10.69 -5.77
N THR A 98 14.63 -11.82 -5.71
CA THR A 98 14.26 -13.09 -6.38
C THR A 98 12.91 -13.64 -5.96
N ASP A 99 12.49 -13.37 -4.72
CA ASP A 99 11.22 -13.82 -4.13
C ASP A 99 10.19 -12.70 -3.92
N LEU A 100 10.39 -11.54 -4.56
CA LEU A 100 9.54 -10.36 -4.38
C LEU A 100 9.45 -9.89 -2.92
N SER A 101 10.56 -9.93 -2.17
CA SER A 101 10.60 -9.45 -0.79
C SER A 101 11.60 -8.33 -0.57
N ALA A 102 11.38 -7.58 0.51
CA ALA A 102 12.33 -6.64 1.10
C ALA A 102 12.52 -7.00 2.59
N PRO A 103 13.31 -8.03 2.91
CA PRO A 103 13.46 -8.51 4.27
C PRO A 103 14.21 -7.52 5.15
N VAL A 104 13.86 -7.49 6.43
CA VAL A 104 14.35 -6.50 7.41
C VAL A 104 15.86 -6.40 7.45
N ASP A 105 16.57 -7.54 7.49
CA ASP A 105 18.04 -7.55 7.59
C ASP A 105 18.73 -6.99 6.34
N LEU A 106 18.18 -7.26 5.16
CA LEU A 106 18.68 -6.70 3.89
C LEU A 106 18.50 -5.17 3.88
N MET A 107 17.32 -4.70 4.26
CA MET A 107 17.03 -3.26 4.25
C MET A 107 17.87 -2.50 5.26
N VAL A 108 18.10 -3.06 6.46
CA VAL A 108 19.01 -2.46 7.45
C VAL A 108 20.46 -2.48 6.96
N ALA A 109 20.90 -3.52 6.24
CA ALA A 109 22.20 -3.52 5.61
C ALA A 109 22.35 -2.43 4.53
N GLN A 110 21.30 -2.20 3.74
CA GLN A 110 21.25 -1.09 2.76
C GLN A 110 21.28 0.28 3.44
N MET A 111 20.53 0.47 4.54
CA MET A 111 20.60 1.68 5.36
C MET A 111 22.04 1.92 5.86
N ASN A 112 22.72 0.89 6.35
CA ASN A 112 24.11 1.00 6.80
C ASN A 112 25.05 1.42 5.67
N HIS A 113 24.88 0.82 4.49
CA HIS A 113 25.66 1.17 3.31
C HIS A 113 25.42 2.62 2.85
N ALA A 114 24.18 3.09 2.92
CA ALA A 114 23.80 4.46 2.54
C ALA A 114 24.06 5.51 3.65
N GLY A 115 24.50 5.11 4.84
CA GLY A 115 24.71 6.02 5.96
C GLY A 115 23.41 6.55 6.59
N ILE A 116 22.30 5.83 6.43
CA ILE A 116 21.01 6.17 7.02
C ILE A 116 20.97 5.68 8.47
N ASP A 117 20.77 6.59 9.41
CA ASP A 117 20.76 6.27 10.83
C ASP A 117 19.46 5.61 11.26
N LYS A 118 18.31 6.12 10.78
CA LYS A 118 16.97 5.69 11.18
C LYS A 118 15.99 5.68 9.99
N ALA A 119 14.90 4.92 10.12
CA ALA A 119 13.86 4.90 9.09
C ALA A 119 12.45 4.77 9.68
N VAL A 120 11.48 5.33 8.94
CA VAL A 120 10.05 5.15 9.19
C VAL A 120 9.51 4.15 8.16
N LEU A 121 8.99 3.03 8.67
CA LEU A 121 8.45 1.97 7.84
C LEU A 121 7.00 2.26 7.51
N HIS A 122 6.68 2.17 6.24
CA HIS A 122 5.34 2.25 5.70
C HIS A 122 4.96 0.95 5.03
N THR A 123 3.67 0.67 5.02
CA THR A 123 3.13 -0.43 4.22
C THR A 123 1.76 -0.03 3.69
N GLY A 124 1.47 -0.44 2.45
CA GLY A 124 0.13 -0.39 1.89
C GLY A 124 -0.36 -1.81 1.64
N HIS A 125 -1.63 -1.97 1.33
CA HIS A 125 -2.24 -3.28 1.05
C HIS A 125 -1.56 -4.04 -0.09
N THR A 126 -0.87 -3.33 -0.98
CA THR A 126 -0.04 -3.91 -2.06
C THR A 126 1.07 -4.81 -1.54
N TYR A 127 1.70 -4.44 -0.44
CA TYR A 127 2.74 -5.27 0.19
C TYR A 127 2.16 -6.29 1.17
N GLY A 128 0.96 -6.02 1.70
CA GLY A 128 0.25 -6.89 2.63
C GLY A 128 -0.29 -6.18 3.86
N ARG A 129 -1.01 -6.91 4.68
CA ARG A 129 -1.47 -6.47 6.01
C ARG A 129 -0.40 -6.81 7.05
N LEU A 130 0.56 -5.92 7.20
CA LEU A 130 1.86 -6.22 7.79
C LEU A 130 2.08 -5.66 9.20
N ASN A 131 1.05 -5.21 9.94
CA ASN A 131 1.22 -4.63 11.28
C ASN A 131 2.09 -5.51 12.21
N LYS A 132 1.84 -6.83 12.24
CA LYS A 132 2.65 -7.77 13.05
C LYS A 132 4.09 -7.93 12.53
N PHE A 133 4.28 -7.96 11.22
CA PHE A 133 5.61 -8.06 10.60
C PHE A 133 6.42 -6.81 10.92
N LEU A 134 5.84 -5.62 10.77
CA LEU A 134 6.49 -4.35 11.07
C LEU A 134 6.80 -4.21 12.56
N SER A 135 5.89 -4.65 13.45
CA SER A 135 6.15 -4.72 14.89
C SER A 135 7.40 -5.56 15.20
N SER A 136 7.52 -6.74 14.58
CA SER A 136 8.70 -7.59 14.76
C SER A 136 9.99 -6.93 14.25
N ALA A 137 9.92 -6.16 13.15
CA ALA A 137 11.05 -5.40 12.62
C ALA A 137 11.47 -4.27 13.59
N VAL A 138 10.51 -3.51 14.11
CA VAL A 138 10.76 -2.46 15.11
C VAL A 138 11.34 -3.04 16.39
N GLN A 139 10.81 -4.16 16.89
CA GLN A 139 11.36 -4.81 18.09
C GLN A 139 12.82 -5.28 17.90
N LYS A 140 13.15 -5.79 16.71
CA LYS A 140 14.51 -6.24 16.38
C LYS A 140 15.51 -5.10 16.24
N PHE A 141 15.08 -3.92 15.79
CA PHE A 141 15.92 -2.73 15.53
C PHE A 141 15.27 -1.48 16.14
N SER A 142 14.96 -1.54 17.44
CA SER A 142 14.16 -0.53 18.15
C SER A 142 14.80 0.86 18.24
N ASP A 143 16.11 0.96 18.10
CA ASP A 143 16.87 2.21 18.05
C ASP A 143 16.95 2.81 16.63
N ARG A 144 16.53 2.06 15.62
CA ARG A 144 16.67 2.40 14.19
C ARG A 144 15.35 2.58 13.46
N LEU A 145 14.31 1.84 13.84
CA LEU A 145 13.08 1.71 13.06
C LEU A 145 11.85 2.18 13.85
N TRP A 146 10.99 2.93 13.18
CA TRP A 146 9.61 3.19 13.56
C TRP A 146 8.70 2.66 12.45
N ALA A 147 7.46 2.35 12.76
CA ALA A 147 6.54 1.86 11.75
C ALA A 147 5.14 2.45 11.92
N MET A 148 4.47 2.66 10.79
CA MET A 148 3.09 3.11 10.72
C MET A 148 2.15 1.91 10.64
N ALA A 149 1.02 2.00 11.36
CA ALA A 149 -0.05 1.02 11.29
C ALA A 149 -0.83 1.11 9.98
N LEU A 150 -1.40 0.00 9.55
CA LEU A 150 -2.33 -0.09 8.43
C LEU A 150 -3.70 -0.54 8.95
N VAL A 151 -4.76 0.10 8.46
CA VAL A 151 -6.17 -0.31 8.65
C VAL A 151 -6.82 -0.59 7.30
N ASP A 152 -8.06 -1.11 7.29
CA ASP A 152 -8.85 -1.20 6.06
C ASP A 152 -9.54 0.16 5.81
N GLU A 153 -8.92 1.06 5.07
CA GLU A 153 -9.38 2.45 4.89
C GLU A 153 -10.83 2.53 4.37
N TRP A 154 -11.25 1.59 3.51
CA TRP A 154 -12.64 1.50 3.03
C TRP A 154 -13.66 1.13 4.13
N LYS A 155 -13.19 0.79 5.31
CA LYS A 155 -13.98 0.48 6.51
C LYS A 155 -13.71 1.43 7.67
N ALA A 156 -13.06 2.56 7.45
CA ALA A 156 -12.72 3.50 8.51
C ALA A 156 -13.94 3.92 9.36
N HIS A 157 -15.17 3.81 8.80
CA HIS A 157 -16.42 4.04 9.50
C HIS A 157 -16.84 2.91 10.47
N GLU A 158 -16.17 1.76 10.44
CA GLU A 158 -16.48 0.61 11.30
C GLU A 158 -15.64 0.65 12.60
N GLN A 159 -16.27 0.30 13.75
CA GLN A 159 -15.55 0.19 15.03
C GLN A 159 -14.35 -0.77 14.95
N SER A 160 -14.46 -1.82 14.15
CA SER A 160 -13.39 -2.79 13.94
C SER A 160 -12.07 -2.18 13.48
N GLN A 161 -12.08 -1.02 12.81
CA GLN A 161 -10.86 -0.33 12.37
C GLN A 161 -10.25 0.55 13.46
N ILE A 162 -11.07 1.08 14.36
CA ILE A 162 -10.61 1.72 15.60
C ILE A 162 -9.90 0.67 16.47
N ASP A 163 -10.53 -0.50 16.66
CA ASP A 163 -9.98 -1.59 17.45
C ASP A 163 -8.67 -2.14 16.86
N GLU A 164 -8.58 -2.25 15.52
CA GLU A 164 -7.34 -2.65 14.81
C GLU A 164 -6.23 -1.61 15.01
N LEU A 165 -6.56 -0.31 14.90
CA LEU A 165 -5.59 0.77 15.14
C LEU A 165 -5.09 0.75 16.59
N ASP A 166 -5.97 0.61 17.57
CA ASP A 166 -5.60 0.50 18.98
C ASP A 166 -4.71 -0.71 19.23
N HIS A 167 -5.06 -1.86 18.66
CA HIS A 167 -4.20 -3.05 18.74
C HIS A 167 -2.81 -2.79 18.11
N ALA A 168 -2.76 -2.10 16.97
CA ALA A 168 -1.50 -1.79 16.29
C ALA A 168 -0.62 -0.84 17.11
N ILE A 169 -1.20 0.20 17.71
CA ILE A 169 -0.44 1.19 18.50
C ILE A 169 -0.07 0.60 19.88
N ASP A 170 -1.04 0.14 20.65
CA ASP A 170 -0.82 -0.27 22.04
C ASP A 170 -0.28 -1.70 22.18
N GLY A 171 -0.81 -2.60 21.35
CA GLY A 171 -0.44 -4.02 21.41
C GLY A 171 0.83 -4.36 20.62
N LEU A 172 1.03 -3.70 19.48
CA LEU A 172 2.15 -4.00 18.58
C LEU A 172 3.25 -2.94 18.62
N GLY A 173 3.04 -1.79 19.29
CA GLY A 173 4.04 -0.73 19.46
C GLY A 173 4.34 0.05 18.18
N LEU A 174 3.38 0.17 17.26
CA LEU A 174 3.53 1.00 16.08
C LEU A 174 3.33 2.49 16.42
N SER A 175 3.91 3.38 15.62
CA SER A 175 4.12 4.78 16.01
C SER A 175 3.14 5.78 15.40
N GLY A 176 2.30 5.35 14.47
CA GLY A 176 1.36 6.22 13.76
C GLY A 176 0.51 5.43 12.79
N LEU A 177 -0.24 6.14 11.97
CA LEU A 177 -1.16 5.59 10.96
C LEU A 177 -0.66 5.93 9.56
N TRP A 178 -0.50 4.93 8.70
CA TRP A 178 -0.46 5.10 7.25
C TRP A 178 -1.88 5.10 6.71
N PHE A 179 -2.24 6.11 5.93
CA PHE A 179 -3.58 6.20 5.35
C PHE A 179 -3.50 6.57 3.86
N ASP A 180 -3.96 5.65 3.00
CA ASP A 180 -4.06 5.86 1.55
C ASP A 180 -5.49 6.29 1.20
N THR A 181 -5.64 7.54 0.76
CA THR A 181 -6.95 8.13 0.44
C THR A 181 -7.69 7.39 -0.68
N ARG A 182 -6.96 6.75 -1.59
CA ARG A 182 -7.52 5.98 -2.71
C ARG A 182 -8.16 4.67 -2.23
N ASN A 183 -7.64 4.06 -1.16
CA ASN A 183 -8.16 2.80 -0.66
C ASN A 183 -9.57 2.90 -0.10
N ILE A 184 -10.05 4.09 0.29
CA ILE A 184 -11.44 4.31 0.66
C ILE A 184 -12.40 3.81 -0.45
N TYR A 185 -12.01 3.96 -1.71
CA TYR A 185 -12.81 3.58 -2.87
C TYR A 185 -12.60 2.14 -3.34
N PHE A 186 -11.74 1.36 -2.68
CA PHE A 186 -11.34 0.02 -3.13
C PHE A 186 -12.51 -0.95 -3.31
N LYS A 187 -13.53 -0.87 -2.46
CA LYS A 187 -14.76 -1.70 -2.54
C LYS A 187 -15.99 -0.90 -2.95
N GLY A 188 -15.82 0.13 -3.76
CA GLY A 188 -16.93 0.96 -4.22
C GLY A 188 -17.60 1.76 -3.09
N GLY A 189 -16.90 2.00 -2.00
CA GLY A 189 -17.41 2.80 -0.88
C GLY A 189 -17.75 4.22 -1.34
N PRO A 190 -18.90 4.78 -0.94
CA PRO A 190 -19.32 6.12 -1.31
C PRO A 190 -18.62 7.22 -0.50
N TYR A 191 -17.72 6.87 0.41
CA TYR A 191 -17.25 7.77 1.46
C TYR A 191 -15.83 8.27 1.18
N GLY A 192 -15.68 9.57 0.90
CA GLY A 192 -14.37 10.23 0.97
C GLY A 192 -13.86 10.35 2.41
N ILE A 193 -12.61 10.77 2.61
CA ILE A 193 -12.01 10.95 3.94
C ILE A 193 -12.77 11.97 4.81
N ASP A 194 -13.36 13.00 4.21
CA ASP A 194 -14.12 14.06 4.87
C ASP A 194 -15.60 13.68 5.12
N HIS A 195 -16.03 12.48 4.71
CA HIS A 195 -17.41 12.04 4.91
C HIS A 195 -17.73 11.87 6.39
N PRO A 196 -18.94 12.30 6.86
CA PRO A 196 -19.32 12.25 8.29
C PRO A 196 -19.24 10.86 8.91
N ALA A 197 -19.43 9.78 8.14
CA ALA A 197 -19.32 8.42 8.63
C ALA A 197 -17.93 8.07 9.18
N ASN A 198 -16.86 8.72 8.66
CA ASN A 198 -15.48 8.52 9.09
C ASN A 198 -15.10 9.40 10.30
N THR A 199 -15.98 10.31 10.73
CA THR A 199 -15.71 11.23 11.86
C THR A 199 -15.33 10.51 13.16
N PRO A 200 -15.98 9.40 13.57
CA PRO A 200 -15.59 8.69 14.80
C PRO A 200 -14.14 8.18 14.74
N PHE A 201 -13.71 7.63 13.61
CA PHE A 201 -12.34 7.15 13.42
C PHE A 201 -11.31 8.29 13.53
N PHE A 202 -11.51 9.38 12.80
CA PHE A 202 -10.56 10.50 12.82
C PHE A 202 -10.58 11.29 14.13
N ASN A 203 -11.72 11.38 14.83
CA ASN A 203 -11.76 11.90 16.19
C ASN A 203 -10.92 11.04 17.12
N HIS A 204 -11.02 9.72 17.04
CA HIS A 204 -10.23 8.79 17.84
C HIS A 204 -8.74 8.97 17.58
N VAL A 205 -8.33 9.08 16.32
CA VAL A 205 -6.93 9.35 15.93
C VAL A 205 -6.43 10.64 16.54
N ARG A 206 -7.20 11.74 16.42
CA ARG A 206 -6.88 13.05 17.03
C ARG A 206 -6.78 12.96 18.55
N ASP A 207 -7.80 12.42 19.22
CA ASP A 207 -7.90 12.38 20.68
C ASP A 207 -6.76 11.56 21.32
N ARG A 208 -6.17 10.65 20.55
CA ARG A 208 -5.00 9.87 20.92
C ARG A 208 -3.67 10.46 20.45
N ASN A 209 -3.66 11.59 19.76
CA ASN A 209 -2.47 12.19 19.14
C ASN A 209 -1.69 11.20 18.26
N ILE A 210 -2.39 10.38 17.47
CA ILE A 210 -1.75 9.44 16.56
C ILE A 210 -1.38 10.19 15.28
N PRO A 211 -0.09 10.32 14.92
CA PRO A 211 0.30 10.98 13.68
C PRO A 211 -0.15 10.19 12.47
N ILE A 212 -0.64 10.91 11.44
CA ILE A 212 -1.03 10.30 10.17
C ILE A 212 0.02 10.60 9.11
N TYR A 213 0.47 9.57 8.42
CA TYR A 213 1.21 9.69 7.18
C TYR A 213 0.23 9.51 6.00
N TRP A 214 -0.05 10.62 5.32
CA TRP A 214 -0.98 10.62 4.21
C TRP A 214 -0.33 10.19 2.92
N ASN A 215 -0.86 9.15 2.29
CA ASN A 215 -0.65 8.83 0.90
C ASN A 215 -1.89 9.30 0.12
N CYS A 216 -1.74 10.32 -0.73
CA CYS A 216 -2.85 11.02 -1.36
C CYS A 216 -2.90 10.84 -2.89
N PRO A 217 -2.83 9.63 -3.44
CA PRO A 217 -3.10 9.42 -4.84
C PRO A 217 -4.59 9.60 -5.11
N SER A 218 -4.91 10.06 -6.32
CA SER A 218 -6.31 10.12 -6.75
C SER A 218 -6.84 8.73 -7.10
N PRO A 219 -8.16 8.47 -6.94
CA PRO A 219 -8.77 7.21 -7.34
C PRO A 219 -8.78 7.00 -8.86
N GLU A 220 -8.69 8.08 -9.64
CA GLU A 220 -8.59 8.04 -11.11
C GLU A 220 -7.40 8.88 -11.58
N PRO A 221 -6.72 8.50 -12.69
CA PRO A 221 -5.55 9.22 -13.21
C PRO A 221 -5.96 10.45 -14.02
N THR A 222 -6.89 11.26 -13.51
CA THR A 222 -7.35 12.50 -14.11
C THR A 222 -6.98 13.70 -13.24
N ARG A 223 -6.82 14.87 -13.89
CA ARG A 223 -6.56 16.11 -13.17
C ARG A 223 -7.70 16.44 -12.20
N GLU A 224 -8.93 16.24 -12.63
CA GLU A 224 -10.14 16.52 -11.87
C GLU A 224 -10.18 15.67 -10.58
N SER A 225 -9.93 14.37 -10.69
CA SER A 225 -9.86 13.44 -9.57
C SER A 225 -8.73 13.80 -8.60
N TYR A 226 -7.57 14.18 -9.12
CA TYR A 226 -6.45 14.62 -8.29
C TYR A 226 -6.77 15.92 -7.53
N MET A 227 -7.35 16.91 -8.21
CA MET A 227 -7.74 18.16 -7.57
C MET A 227 -8.81 17.94 -6.49
N GLU A 228 -9.81 17.07 -6.75
CA GLU A 228 -10.83 16.75 -5.74
C GLU A 228 -10.21 16.04 -4.51
N THR A 229 -9.24 15.14 -4.73
CA THR A 229 -8.51 14.51 -3.62
C THR A 229 -7.81 15.55 -2.75
N LEU A 230 -7.13 16.52 -3.35
CA LEU A 230 -6.45 17.60 -2.61
C LEU A 230 -7.44 18.52 -1.88
N LEU A 231 -8.55 18.87 -2.52
CA LEU A 231 -9.61 19.68 -1.88
C LEU A 231 -10.25 18.94 -0.70
N THR A 232 -10.47 17.65 -0.86
CA THR A 232 -11.01 16.79 0.22
C THR A 232 -10.04 16.71 1.39
N LEU A 233 -8.75 16.56 1.13
CA LEU A 233 -7.73 16.60 2.18
C LEU A 233 -7.68 17.99 2.85
N GLY A 234 -7.78 19.08 2.06
CA GLY A 234 -7.84 20.44 2.61
C GLY A 234 -9.02 20.60 3.57
N ARG A 235 -10.23 20.18 3.18
CA ARG A 235 -11.42 20.21 4.07
C ARG A 235 -11.22 19.35 5.34
N TRP A 236 -10.51 18.21 5.22
CA TRP A 236 -10.17 17.38 6.36
C TRP A 236 -9.21 18.09 7.30
N LEU A 237 -8.13 18.70 6.78
CA LEU A 237 -7.15 19.48 7.57
C LEU A 237 -7.79 20.69 8.26
N ASP A 238 -8.75 21.37 7.63
CA ASP A 238 -9.51 22.46 8.27
C ASP A 238 -10.33 21.96 9.47
N ARG A 239 -10.81 20.72 9.43
CA ARG A 239 -11.56 20.09 10.54
C ARG A 239 -10.65 19.59 11.66
N TYR A 240 -9.42 19.20 11.34
CA TYR A 240 -8.44 18.61 12.26
C TYR A 240 -7.11 19.38 12.15
N PRO A 241 -7.05 20.62 12.67
CA PRO A 241 -5.90 21.51 12.48
C PRO A 241 -4.68 21.15 13.34
N GLU A 242 -4.78 20.19 14.28
CA GLU A 242 -3.73 19.82 15.24
C GLU A 242 -3.09 18.47 14.92
#